data_80ca9cb92be051a51c43f5000196c49e
#
_entry.id   80ca9cb92be051a51c43f5000196c49e
#
_cell.length_a   1.000
_cell.length_b   1.000
_cell.length_c   1.000
_cell.angle_alpha   90.00
_cell.angle_beta   90.00
_cell.angle_gamma   90.00
#
_symmetry.space_group_name_H-M   'P 1'
#
loop_
_entity.id
_entity.type
_entity.pdbx_description
1 polymer ?
#
loop_
_entity_poly.entity_id
_entity_poly.type
_entity_poly.pdbx_seq_one_letter_code
_entity_poly.pdbx_strand_id
1 'polypeptide(L)'
;MKWENARTVGSWAGCALVALTMGVAGCSGGSSVAAGADKADAAPDGGYVYEDAGTFYGDGSGGGDADVGDIAYSVTLVSSTFTVAAGSEVYKCQDFANPFHGQQVDIIKHESQMPVGSHHVLLFFLSGATDEALEDCSGLEAYPFQYVAQSPNFSLTYPSGVGATIPTSIGFRMNMHYLNTTSKAITGQDRITMYVAKSGVVTLHAGTIFYQQTSIQIPATDAPYVSTRSCNLSQDVNLLSADSHMHTRATNFIATANGEMLYQTTQWSDPTLSVYTPPIQLASGTAITWSCTYVNQTGSPLTFGESAATNVMCIYQGTFYPVADITNPILACEE
;
A
#
# COMPACT_ATOMS: atom_id res chain seq x y z
N MET A 1 2.14 33.38 -12.73
CA MET A 1 1.72 33.25 -14.13
C MET A 1 0.30 32.77 -14.18
N LYS A 2 -0.58 33.53 -14.82
CA LYS A 2 -2.02 33.23 -14.89
C LYS A 2 -2.25 32.14 -15.94
N TRP A 3 -3.15 31.19 -15.63
CA TRP A 3 -3.77 30.31 -16.65
C TRP A 3 -5.25 30.62 -16.71
N GLU A 4 -5.67 31.07 -17.89
CA GLU A 4 -7.04 31.45 -18.21
C GLU A 4 -7.83 30.26 -18.77
N ASN A 5 -9.13 30.30 -18.43
CA ASN A 5 -10.23 29.44 -18.83
C ASN A 5 -10.39 29.27 -20.35
N ALA A 6 -10.80 28.07 -20.78
CA ALA A 6 -11.60 27.91 -22.00
C ALA A 6 -12.79 26.99 -21.71
N ARG A 7 -13.97 27.59 -21.64
CA ARG A 7 -15.27 26.92 -21.75
C ARG A 7 -15.61 26.75 -23.23
N THR A 8 -16.18 25.61 -23.59
CA THR A 8 -17.07 25.53 -24.74
C THR A 8 -18.27 24.64 -24.44
N VAL A 9 -19.44 25.27 -24.60
CA VAL A 9 -20.80 24.73 -24.46
C VAL A 9 -21.21 24.18 -25.83
N GLY A 10 -21.87 23.03 -25.85
CA GLY A 10 -22.54 22.51 -27.04
C GLY A 10 -23.70 21.59 -26.65
N SER A 11 -24.90 22.18 -26.58
CA SER A 11 -26.19 21.48 -26.51
C SER A 11 -26.57 20.91 -27.87
N TRP A 12 -27.28 19.79 -27.92
CA TRP A 12 -28.46 19.59 -28.76
C TRP A 12 -29.29 18.41 -28.30
N ALA A 13 -30.58 18.65 -28.25
CA ALA A 13 -31.67 17.81 -27.85
C ALA A 13 -32.13 16.86 -28.97
N GLY A 14 -32.85 15.81 -28.59
CA GLY A 14 -33.60 14.97 -29.52
C GLY A 14 -34.45 13.94 -28.79
N CYS A 15 -35.73 14.27 -28.56
CA CYS A 15 -36.79 13.36 -28.09
C CYS A 15 -37.15 12.29 -29.12
N ALA A 16 -37.48 11.08 -28.64
CA ALA A 16 -38.57 10.30 -29.23
C ALA A 16 -39.15 9.33 -28.16
N LEU A 17 -40.36 9.62 -27.74
CA LEU A 17 -41.27 8.71 -27.02
C LEU A 17 -41.80 7.66 -27.99
N VAL A 18 -41.79 6.38 -27.58
CA VAL A 18 -42.80 5.40 -28.02
C VAL A 18 -43.22 4.59 -26.80
N ALA A 19 -44.46 4.76 -26.43
CA ALA A 19 -45.13 3.92 -25.45
C ALA A 19 -45.91 2.80 -26.19
N LEU A 20 -45.83 1.57 -25.69
CA LEU A 20 -46.96 0.59 -25.84
C LEU A 20 -46.84 -0.53 -24.76
N THR A 21 -47.80 -0.47 -23.88
CA THR A 21 -48.70 -1.44 -23.24
C THR A 21 -48.32 -2.88 -22.93
N MET A 22 -48.47 -3.17 -21.62
CA MET A 22 -49.09 -4.33 -20.93
C MET A 22 -48.63 -5.76 -21.21
N GLY A 23 -48.20 -6.40 -20.10
CA GLY A 23 -48.16 -7.84 -19.96
C GLY A 23 -47.74 -8.22 -18.54
N VAL A 24 -48.70 -8.36 -17.61
CA VAL A 24 -48.48 -8.92 -16.28
C VAL A 24 -48.39 -10.43 -16.42
N ALA A 25 -47.22 -11.01 -16.05
CA ALA A 25 -47.14 -12.43 -15.71
C ALA A 25 -46.12 -12.56 -14.58
N GLY A 26 -46.59 -12.84 -13.39
CA GLY A 26 -45.77 -13.20 -12.26
C GLY A 26 -45.16 -14.58 -12.45
N CYS A 27 -43.87 -14.67 -12.18
CA CYS A 27 -43.19 -15.92 -11.83
C CYS A 27 -42.21 -15.63 -10.71
N SER A 28 -42.57 -16.09 -9.53
CA SER A 28 -41.68 -16.27 -8.41
C SER A 28 -40.66 -17.34 -8.80
N GLY A 29 -39.44 -16.92 -9.12
CA GLY A 29 -38.30 -17.78 -9.30
C GLY A 29 -37.21 -17.34 -8.34
N GLY A 30 -37.14 -17.97 -7.17
CA GLY A 30 -35.97 -17.89 -6.30
C GLY A 30 -34.77 -18.46 -7.02
N SER A 31 -33.88 -17.59 -7.48
CA SER A 31 -32.54 -18.03 -7.91
C SER A 31 -31.69 -18.13 -6.66
N SER A 32 -31.58 -19.37 -6.15
CA SER A 32 -30.48 -19.75 -5.30
C SER A 32 -29.20 -19.66 -6.13
N VAL A 33 -28.40 -18.64 -5.90
CA VAL A 33 -27.03 -18.60 -6.39
C VAL A 33 -26.28 -19.67 -5.59
N ALA A 34 -25.95 -20.77 -6.22
CA ALA A 34 -25.11 -21.79 -5.65
C ALA A 34 -23.73 -21.20 -5.44
N ALA A 35 -23.32 -21.09 -4.18
CA ALA A 35 -21.93 -20.82 -3.81
C ALA A 35 -21.08 -22.03 -4.21
N GLY A 36 -20.46 -21.95 -5.36
CA GLY A 36 -19.35 -22.83 -5.74
C GLY A 36 -18.06 -22.08 -5.40
N ALA A 37 -17.49 -22.35 -4.24
CA ALA A 37 -16.15 -21.93 -3.93
C ALA A 37 -15.17 -22.87 -4.66
N ASP A 38 -14.97 -22.63 -5.94
CA ASP A 38 -13.79 -23.12 -6.61
C ASP A 38 -12.62 -22.24 -6.15
N LYS A 39 -11.57 -22.87 -5.59
CA LYS A 39 -10.26 -22.25 -5.44
C LYS A 39 -9.79 -21.90 -6.84
N ALA A 40 -10.09 -20.67 -7.28
CA ALA A 40 -9.57 -20.17 -8.51
C ALA A 40 -8.05 -19.98 -8.31
N ASP A 41 -7.26 -20.84 -8.91
CA ASP A 41 -5.87 -20.51 -9.22
C ASP A 41 -5.91 -19.16 -9.94
N ALA A 42 -5.18 -18.19 -9.42
CA ALA A 42 -5.22 -16.83 -9.96
C ALA A 42 -4.94 -16.87 -11.45
N ALA A 43 -5.80 -16.22 -12.21
CA ALA A 43 -5.65 -16.12 -13.65
C ALA A 43 -4.26 -15.51 -13.97
N PRO A 44 -3.55 -16.00 -14.98
CA PRO A 44 -2.25 -15.44 -15.40
C PRO A 44 -2.33 -13.97 -15.79
N ASP A 45 -3.52 -13.45 -16.04
CA ASP A 45 -3.78 -12.08 -16.50
C ASP A 45 -4.10 -11.10 -15.36
N GLY A 46 -3.97 -11.52 -14.08
CA GLY A 46 -4.32 -10.70 -12.92
C GLY A 46 -5.83 -10.64 -12.66
N GLY A 47 -6.25 -9.98 -11.58
CA GLY A 47 -7.67 -9.81 -11.26
C GLY A 47 -7.99 -9.78 -9.77
N TYR A 48 -9.20 -10.17 -9.44
CA TYR A 48 -9.74 -10.16 -8.07
C TYR A 48 -10.14 -11.55 -7.62
N VAL A 49 -9.89 -11.85 -6.33
CA VAL A 49 -10.43 -13.02 -5.65
C VAL A 49 -11.26 -12.53 -4.46
N TYR A 50 -12.50 -13.02 -4.36
CA TYR A 50 -13.39 -12.68 -3.24
C TYR A 50 -13.61 -13.91 -2.38
N GLU A 51 -13.55 -13.75 -1.05
CA GLU A 51 -13.83 -14.81 -0.10
C GLU A 51 -14.82 -14.29 0.97
N ASP A 52 -15.88 -15.05 1.21
CA ASP A 52 -16.88 -14.72 2.23
C ASP A 52 -16.37 -15.05 3.64
N ALA A 53 -16.90 -14.36 4.66
CA ALA A 53 -16.52 -14.49 6.06
C ALA A 53 -16.57 -15.93 6.61
N GLY A 54 -17.39 -16.81 6.04
CA GLY A 54 -17.50 -18.21 6.44
C GLY A 54 -16.26 -19.06 6.16
N THR A 55 -15.28 -18.55 5.40
CA THR A 55 -14.03 -19.25 5.07
C THR A 55 -12.89 -18.96 6.05
N PHE A 56 -13.06 -17.98 6.95
CA PHE A 56 -12.01 -17.58 7.88
C PHE A 56 -12.12 -18.38 9.19
N TYR A 57 -11.05 -19.10 9.53
CA TYR A 57 -10.91 -19.80 10.81
C TYR A 57 -10.01 -18.94 11.71
N GLY A 58 -10.55 -18.49 12.85
CA GLY A 58 -9.76 -17.80 13.88
C GLY A 58 -8.74 -18.74 14.51
N ASP A 59 -7.52 -18.27 14.68
CA ASP A 59 -6.45 -19.02 15.40
C ASP A 59 -6.58 -18.95 16.92
N GLY A 60 -7.62 -18.26 17.43
CA GLY A 60 -7.95 -18.23 18.86
C GLY A 60 -6.99 -17.41 19.73
N SER A 61 -6.07 -16.65 19.16
CA SER A 61 -5.18 -15.75 19.91
C SER A 61 -5.89 -14.42 20.21
N GLY A 62 -6.76 -14.42 21.20
CA GLY A 62 -7.47 -13.24 21.68
C GLY A 62 -6.54 -12.24 22.35
N GLY A 63 -6.23 -11.17 21.68
CA GLY A 63 -5.51 -10.03 22.26
C GLY A 63 -5.75 -8.78 21.44
N GLY A 64 -6.84 -8.02 21.70
CA GLY A 64 -6.97 -6.62 21.30
C GLY A 64 -7.06 -6.27 19.80
N ASP A 65 -6.84 -7.23 18.92
CA ASP A 65 -6.88 -7.07 17.47
C ASP A 65 -8.28 -7.33 16.91
N ALA A 66 -8.56 -6.88 15.69
CA ALA A 66 -9.83 -7.14 15.00
C ALA A 66 -10.11 -8.65 14.96
N ASP A 67 -11.27 -9.06 15.46
CA ASP A 67 -11.69 -10.46 15.49
C ASP A 67 -12.09 -10.92 14.07
N VAL A 68 -11.87 -12.21 13.77
CA VAL A 68 -12.42 -12.86 12.58
C VAL A 68 -13.93 -12.65 12.47
N GLY A 69 -14.62 -12.55 13.62
CA GLY A 69 -16.03 -12.18 13.73
C GLY A 69 -16.40 -10.82 13.14
N ASP A 70 -15.45 -9.91 13.03
CA ASP A 70 -15.63 -8.55 12.49
C ASP A 70 -15.47 -8.46 10.97
N ILE A 71 -14.94 -9.51 10.32
CA ILE A 71 -14.76 -9.57 8.88
C ILE A 71 -16.09 -9.88 8.19
N ALA A 72 -16.42 -9.08 7.18
CA ALA A 72 -17.56 -9.32 6.29
C ALA A 72 -17.16 -10.23 5.11
N TYR A 73 -16.04 -9.92 4.46
CA TYR A 73 -15.47 -10.65 3.34
C TYR A 73 -14.02 -10.18 3.11
N SER A 74 -13.28 -10.84 2.23
CA SER A 74 -11.99 -10.32 1.75
C SER A 74 -11.98 -10.15 0.24
N VAL A 75 -11.10 -9.26 -0.21
CA VAL A 75 -10.77 -9.06 -1.62
C VAL A 75 -9.27 -9.14 -1.77
N THR A 76 -8.80 -10.02 -2.66
CA THR A 76 -7.40 -10.12 -3.04
C THR A 76 -7.21 -9.55 -4.44
N LEU A 77 -6.38 -8.50 -4.55
CA LEU A 77 -5.85 -8.04 -5.83
C LEU A 77 -4.68 -8.95 -6.21
N VAL A 78 -4.68 -9.43 -7.44
CA VAL A 78 -3.63 -10.30 -7.97
C VAL A 78 -3.08 -9.66 -9.24
N SER A 79 -1.77 -9.37 -9.27
CA SER A 79 -1.15 -8.85 -10.49
C SER A 79 -1.05 -9.93 -11.58
N SER A 80 -0.97 -9.51 -12.83
CA SER A 80 -0.55 -10.38 -13.92
C SER A 80 0.87 -10.89 -13.65
N THR A 81 1.19 -12.06 -14.17
CA THR A 81 2.55 -12.61 -14.10
C THR A 81 3.50 -11.88 -15.05
N PHE A 82 4.75 -11.69 -14.65
CA PHE A 82 5.79 -11.12 -15.47
C PHE A 82 7.15 -11.78 -15.21
N THR A 83 8.08 -11.62 -16.14
CA THR A 83 9.43 -12.16 -16.02
C THR A 83 10.41 -11.06 -15.67
N VAL A 84 11.26 -11.30 -14.68
CA VAL A 84 12.40 -10.45 -14.31
C VAL A 84 13.68 -11.17 -14.70
N ALA A 85 14.41 -10.65 -15.67
CA ALA A 85 15.63 -11.28 -16.16
C ALA A 85 16.72 -11.34 -15.07
N ALA A 86 17.68 -12.26 -15.23
CA ALA A 86 18.82 -12.38 -14.31
C ALA A 86 19.57 -11.04 -14.22
N GLY A 87 19.88 -10.59 -13.01
CA GLY A 87 20.64 -9.36 -12.75
C GLY A 87 19.90 -8.06 -13.15
N SER A 88 18.58 -8.10 -13.41
CA SER A 88 17.81 -6.91 -13.78
C SER A 88 16.96 -6.39 -12.62
N GLU A 89 16.65 -5.10 -12.71
CA GLU A 89 15.76 -4.36 -11.85
C GLU A 89 14.60 -3.84 -12.69
N VAL A 90 13.36 -3.99 -12.22
CA VAL A 90 12.16 -3.57 -12.95
C VAL A 90 11.12 -2.98 -12.00
N TYR A 91 10.36 -2.00 -12.51
CA TYR A 91 9.12 -1.52 -11.93
C TYR A 91 7.98 -1.94 -12.84
N LYS A 92 6.95 -2.53 -12.26
CA LYS A 92 5.73 -2.95 -12.95
C LYS A 92 4.53 -2.37 -12.24
N CYS A 93 3.60 -1.81 -13.01
CA CYS A 93 2.35 -1.30 -12.48
C CYS A 93 1.16 -2.01 -13.11
N GLN A 94 0.11 -2.19 -12.30
CA GLN A 94 -1.19 -2.62 -12.80
C GLN A 94 -2.28 -1.86 -12.07
N ASP A 95 -3.22 -1.32 -12.85
CA ASP A 95 -4.38 -0.61 -12.32
C ASP A 95 -5.54 -1.57 -12.14
N PHE A 96 -6.31 -1.33 -11.08
CA PHE A 96 -7.49 -2.08 -10.70
C PHE A 96 -8.65 -1.13 -10.47
N ALA A 97 -9.80 -1.37 -11.08
CA ALA A 97 -11.02 -0.68 -10.77
C ALA A 97 -11.36 -0.85 -9.27
N ASN A 98 -12.30 -0.03 -8.75
CA ASN A 98 -12.75 -0.21 -7.37
C ASN A 98 -13.38 -1.61 -7.19
N PRO A 99 -12.78 -2.51 -6.39
CA PRO A 99 -13.30 -3.88 -6.23
C PRO A 99 -14.50 -3.96 -5.27
N PHE A 100 -14.89 -2.85 -4.65
CA PHE A 100 -15.94 -2.79 -3.65
C PHE A 100 -17.26 -2.25 -4.23
N HIS A 101 -17.47 -2.43 -5.54
CA HIS A 101 -18.68 -1.96 -6.25
C HIS A 101 -18.94 -0.46 -6.10
N GLY A 102 -17.88 0.35 -6.01
CA GLY A 102 -17.95 1.80 -5.80
C GLY A 102 -18.36 2.22 -4.39
N GLN A 103 -18.44 1.30 -3.44
CA GLN A 103 -18.78 1.58 -2.04
C GLN A 103 -17.56 2.03 -1.25
N GLN A 104 -17.76 2.84 -0.23
CA GLN A 104 -16.76 3.04 0.81
C GLN A 104 -16.73 1.80 1.70
N VAL A 105 -15.55 1.31 2.01
CA VAL A 105 -15.33 0.18 2.92
C VAL A 105 -14.21 0.46 3.89
N ASP A 106 -14.22 -0.24 5.01
CA ASP A 106 -13.15 -0.20 5.99
C ASP A 106 -12.41 -1.53 6.02
N ILE A 107 -11.08 -1.48 5.97
CA ILE A 107 -10.19 -2.62 5.95
C ILE A 107 -9.58 -2.77 7.35
N ILE A 108 -9.78 -3.93 7.98
CA ILE A 108 -9.29 -4.21 9.33
C ILE A 108 -8.05 -5.11 9.35
N LYS A 109 -7.66 -5.66 8.22
CA LYS A 109 -6.43 -6.43 8.04
C LYS A 109 -5.97 -6.35 6.59
N HIS A 110 -4.66 -6.25 6.40
CA HIS A 110 -3.99 -6.43 5.11
C HIS A 110 -3.03 -7.62 5.17
N GLU A 111 -2.95 -8.34 4.08
CA GLU A 111 -1.90 -9.33 3.83
C GLU A 111 -1.35 -9.13 2.44
N SER A 112 -0.05 -9.38 2.25
CA SER A 112 0.54 -9.45 0.93
C SER A 112 1.44 -10.66 0.80
N GLN A 113 1.55 -11.14 -0.43
CA GLN A 113 2.46 -12.20 -0.83
C GLN A 113 3.22 -11.74 -2.06
N MET A 114 4.53 -11.75 -1.95
CA MET A 114 5.46 -11.36 -3.01
C MET A 114 6.46 -12.49 -3.23
N PRO A 115 6.75 -12.90 -4.48
CA PRO A 115 7.81 -13.88 -4.77
C PRO A 115 9.19 -13.36 -4.41
N VAL A 116 10.15 -14.27 -4.33
CA VAL A 116 11.56 -13.95 -4.14
C VAL A 116 12.06 -13.02 -5.25
N GLY A 117 12.76 -11.96 -4.87
CA GLY A 117 13.25 -10.91 -5.78
C GLY A 117 12.38 -9.67 -5.80
N SER A 118 11.19 -9.69 -5.19
CA SER A 118 10.46 -8.47 -4.88
C SER A 118 11.23 -7.66 -3.84
N HIS A 119 11.30 -6.34 -4.06
CA HIS A 119 11.85 -5.39 -3.09
C HIS A 119 10.73 -4.73 -2.28
N HIS A 120 9.66 -4.32 -2.94
CA HIS A 120 8.44 -3.84 -2.30
C HIS A 120 7.25 -3.86 -3.26
N VAL A 121 6.05 -3.79 -2.68
CA VAL A 121 4.81 -3.47 -3.36
C VAL A 121 4.15 -2.28 -2.69
N LEU A 122 3.66 -1.34 -3.49
CA LEU A 122 2.87 -0.19 -3.05
C LEU A 122 1.47 -0.27 -3.68
N LEU A 123 0.45 0.06 -2.90
CA LEU A 123 -0.92 0.16 -3.37
C LEU A 123 -1.40 1.61 -3.28
N PHE A 124 -1.38 2.31 -4.40
CA PHE A 124 -1.81 3.70 -4.50
C PHE A 124 -3.31 3.83 -4.70
N PHE A 125 -3.90 4.88 -4.16
CA PHE A 125 -5.25 5.30 -4.50
C PHE A 125 -5.25 5.93 -5.89
N LEU A 126 -6.12 5.43 -6.76
CA LEU A 126 -6.30 5.95 -8.11
C LEU A 126 -7.77 6.26 -8.38
N SER A 127 -8.10 7.55 -8.43
CA SER A 127 -9.48 7.98 -8.70
C SER A 127 -9.87 7.66 -10.13
N GLY A 128 -11.00 6.96 -10.30
CA GLY A 128 -11.51 6.58 -11.61
C GLY A 128 -10.69 5.50 -12.31
N ALA A 129 -9.90 4.73 -11.55
CA ALA A 129 -9.17 3.59 -12.10
C ALA A 129 -10.11 2.61 -12.81
N THR A 130 -9.62 2.06 -13.90
CA THR A 130 -10.19 0.91 -14.63
C THR A 130 -9.20 -0.26 -14.56
N ASP A 131 -9.68 -1.46 -14.82
CA ASP A 131 -8.80 -2.62 -14.90
C ASP A 131 -7.92 -2.50 -16.16
N GLU A 132 -6.61 -2.39 -15.94
CA GLU A 132 -5.64 -2.21 -17.02
C GLU A 132 -4.64 -3.38 -17.07
N ALA A 133 -4.03 -3.55 -18.22
CA ALA A 133 -2.94 -4.51 -18.38
C ALA A 133 -1.70 -4.07 -17.60
N LEU A 134 -0.89 -5.05 -17.20
CA LEU A 134 0.41 -4.80 -16.59
C LEU A 134 1.32 -3.99 -17.55
N GLU A 135 1.97 -2.97 -17.01
CA GLU A 135 2.88 -2.09 -17.77
C GLU A 135 4.21 -1.86 -17.05
N ASP A 136 5.21 -1.35 -17.76
CA ASP A 136 6.41 -0.78 -17.16
C ASP A 136 6.10 0.62 -16.64
N CYS A 137 6.58 0.94 -15.44
CA CYS A 137 6.29 2.23 -14.80
C CYS A 137 7.51 2.79 -14.04
N SER A 138 7.30 3.91 -13.33
CA SER A 138 8.26 4.55 -12.44
C SER A 138 7.99 4.13 -10.98
N GLY A 139 9.04 4.07 -10.16
CA GLY A 139 8.92 3.88 -8.71
C GLY A 139 8.55 5.15 -7.94
N LEU A 140 8.66 6.33 -8.58
CA LEU A 140 8.38 7.63 -7.96
C LEU A 140 7.03 8.17 -8.45
N GLU A 141 5.95 7.59 -7.96
CA GLU A 141 4.59 8.03 -8.26
C GLU A 141 4.06 9.00 -7.19
N ALA A 142 3.31 10.02 -7.62
CA ALA A 142 2.81 11.09 -6.76
C ALA A 142 1.34 10.89 -6.36
N TYR A 143 0.92 9.65 -6.12
CA TYR A 143 -0.43 9.33 -5.66
C TYR A 143 -0.43 9.06 -4.15
N PRO A 144 -1.53 9.35 -3.43
CA PRO A 144 -1.72 8.85 -2.08
C PRO A 144 -1.65 7.32 -2.10
N PHE A 145 -0.87 6.71 -1.21
CA PHE A 145 -0.86 5.26 -1.09
C PHE A 145 -1.51 4.81 0.20
N GLN A 146 -2.16 3.67 0.10
CA GLN A 146 -2.93 3.10 1.17
C GLN A 146 -2.15 2.00 1.90
N TYR A 147 -1.25 1.32 1.19
CA TYR A 147 -0.56 0.16 1.71
C TYR A 147 0.83 0.02 1.09
N VAL A 148 1.78 -0.41 1.90
CA VAL A 148 3.13 -0.74 1.48
C VAL A 148 3.60 -2.01 2.18
N ALA A 149 4.28 -2.87 1.46
CA ALA A 149 4.96 -4.04 2.02
C ALA A 149 6.31 -4.24 1.36
N GLN A 150 7.29 -4.66 2.16
CA GLN A 150 8.66 -4.94 1.73
C GLN A 150 9.11 -6.36 2.06
N SER A 151 8.34 -7.10 2.86
CA SER A 151 8.62 -8.49 3.18
C SER A 151 7.82 -9.44 2.29
N PRO A 152 8.36 -10.59 1.89
CA PRO A 152 7.69 -11.56 1.01
C PRO A 152 6.31 -11.99 1.50
N ASN A 153 6.13 -12.08 2.82
CA ASN A 153 4.84 -12.32 3.46
C ASN A 153 4.66 -11.26 4.53
N PHE A 154 3.75 -10.34 4.28
CA PHE A 154 3.48 -9.25 5.19
C PHE A 154 2.02 -9.33 5.66
N SER A 155 1.79 -9.08 6.95
CA SER A 155 0.45 -9.03 7.53
C SER A 155 0.39 -7.89 8.54
N LEU A 156 -0.64 -7.05 8.44
CA LEU A 156 -0.96 -5.99 9.39
C LEU A 156 -2.43 -6.08 9.77
N THR A 157 -2.69 -6.41 11.04
CA THR A 157 -4.03 -6.37 11.63
C THR A 157 -4.17 -5.10 12.44
N TYR A 158 -5.28 -4.38 12.26
CA TYR A 158 -5.57 -3.17 13.01
C TYR A 158 -6.20 -3.51 14.36
N PRO A 159 -6.02 -2.68 15.40
CA PRO A 159 -6.70 -2.85 16.68
C PRO A 159 -8.23 -2.78 16.54
N SER A 160 -8.95 -3.36 17.47
CA SER A 160 -10.42 -3.29 17.52
C SER A 160 -10.92 -1.84 17.37
N GLY A 161 -11.89 -1.61 16.49
CA GLY A 161 -12.45 -0.31 16.18
C GLY A 161 -11.58 0.56 15.23
N VAL A 162 -10.41 0.10 14.80
CA VAL A 162 -9.52 0.81 13.88
C VAL A 162 -9.51 0.12 12.52
N GLY A 163 -9.41 0.88 11.44
CA GLY A 163 -9.27 0.35 10.09
C GLY A 163 -8.82 1.39 9.08
N ALA A 164 -8.27 0.95 7.96
CA ALA A 164 -7.97 1.81 6.82
C ALA A 164 -9.22 1.94 5.94
N THR A 165 -9.63 3.15 5.61
CA THR A 165 -10.84 3.39 4.81
C THR A 165 -10.49 3.56 3.35
N ILE A 166 -11.16 2.81 2.50
CA ILE A 166 -11.14 2.99 1.04
C ILE A 166 -12.34 3.85 0.66
N PRO A 167 -12.14 5.09 0.17
CA PRO A 167 -13.23 5.98 -0.20
C PRO A 167 -14.04 5.46 -1.39
N THR A 168 -15.27 5.95 -1.53
CA THR A 168 -16.15 5.65 -2.65
C THR A 168 -15.47 5.88 -4.00
N SER A 169 -15.57 4.91 -4.91
CA SER A 169 -15.08 4.98 -6.28
C SER A 169 -13.55 5.14 -6.44
N ILE A 170 -12.78 4.92 -5.37
CA ILE A 170 -11.32 4.83 -5.44
C ILE A 170 -10.95 3.41 -5.84
N GLY A 171 -10.27 3.26 -6.97
CA GLY A 171 -9.55 2.05 -7.34
C GLY A 171 -8.07 2.14 -6.98
N PHE A 172 -7.25 1.30 -7.55
CA PHE A 172 -5.87 1.15 -7.12
C PHE A 172 -4.90 1.09 -8.30
N ARG A 173 -3.68 1.60 -8.06
CA ARG A 173 -2.48 1.23 -8.81
C ARG A 173 -1.57 0.39 -7.91
N MET A 174 -1.32 -0.84 -8.30
CA MET A 174 -0.33 -1.71 -7.66
C MET A 174 1.01 -1.47 -8.34
N ASN A 175 1.98 -0.92 -7.61
CA ASN A 175 3.35 -0.68 -8.08
C ASN A 175 4.27 -1.71 -7.43
N MET A 176 4.93 -2.50 -8.26
CA MET A 176 5.75 -3.65 -7.88
C MET A 176 7.20 -3.40 -8.30
N HIS A 177 8.11 -3.38 -7.33
CA HIS A 177 9.54 -3.22 -7.55
C HIS A 177 10.29 -4.53 -7.32
N TYR A 178 11.02 -4.97 -8.33
CA TYR A 178 11.79 -6.20 -8.30
C TYR A 178 13.26 -5.95 -8.60
N LEU A 179 14.14 -6.54 -7.79
CA LEU A 179 15.58 -6.58 -8.01
C LEU A 179 16.03 -8.04 -8.02
N ASN A 180 16.21 -8.59 -9.22
CA ASN A 180 16.68 -9.97 -9.38
C ASN A 180 18.21 -10.05 -9.33
N THR A 181 18.77 -10.31 -8.16
CA THR A 181 20.20 -10.49 -7.95
C THR A 181 20.71 -11.90 -8.29
N THR A 182 19.83 -12.80 -8.75
CA THR A 182 20.17 -14.18 -9.08
C THR A 182 20.71 -14.32 -10.49
N SER A 183 21.28 -15.48 -10.80
CA SER A 183 21.79 -15.81 -12.15
C SER A 183 20.73 -16.38 -13.10
N LYS A 184 19.44 -16.43 -12.68
CA LYS A 184 18.32 -16.96 -13.48
C LYS A 184 17.19 -15.96 -13.50
N ALA A 185 16.38 -15.99 -14.56
CA ALA A 185 15.13 -15.26 -14.58
C ALA A 185 14.19 -15.79 -13.49
N ILE A 186 13.40 -14.87 -12.91
CA ILE A 186 12.35 -15.19 -11.92
C ILE A 186 11.00 -14.74 -12.46
N THR A 187 9.92 -15.30 -11.93
CA THR A 187 8.55 -14.88 -12.23
C THR A 187 8.04 -14.03 -11.08
N GLY A 188 7.59 -12.80 -11.37
CA GLY A 188 6.88 -11.92 -10.45
C GLY A 188 5.37 -12.09 -10.58
N GLN A 189 4.67 -12.05 -9.47
CA GLN A 189 3.23 -11.91 -9.33
C GLN A 189 2.93 -11.56 -7.87
N ASP A 190 2.42 -10.38 -7.61
CA ASP A 190 2.11 -9.94 -6.24
C ASP A 190 0.62 -10.09 -5.95
N ARG A 191 0.32 -10.31 -4.66
CA ARG A 191 -1.03 -10.42 -4.15
C ARG A 191 -1.18 -9.51 -2.93
N ILE A 192 -2.28 -8.77 -2.88
CA ILE A 192 -2.66 -7.96 -1.70
C ILE A 192 -4.08 -8.32 -1.32
N THR A 193 -4.26 -8.88 -0.14
CA THR A 193 -5.56 -9.22 0.43
C THR A 193 -6.01 -8.16 1.41
N MET A 194 -7.20 -7.65 1.22
CA MET A 194 -7.87 -6.66 2.06
C MET A 194 -9.07 -7.32 2.73
N TYR A 195 -9.08 -7.35 4.07
CA TYR A 195 -10.18 -7.91 4.87
C TYR A 195 -11.14 -6.79 5.25
N VAL A 196 -12.31 -6.82 4.65
CA VAL A 196 -13.35 -5.79 4.81
C VAL A 196 -14.11 -6.01 6.10
N ALA A 197 -14.25 -4.95 6.89
CA ALA A 197 -15.02 -4.97 8.12
C ALA A 197 -16.53 -5.04 7.88
N LYS A 198 -17.26 -5.63 8.82
CA LYS A 198 -18.71 -5.43 8.93
C LYS A 198 -19.02 -3.97 9.24
N SER A 199 -20.18 -3.49 8.77
CA SER A 199 -20.62 -2.11 9.01
C SER A 199 -20.62 -1.77 10.49
N GLY A 200 -20.05 -0.60 10.84
CA GLY A 200 -20.02 -0.07 12.19
C GLY A 200 -18.94 -0.64 13.11
N VAL A 201 -18.10 -1.55 12.63
CA VAL A 201 -16.94 -2.07 13.40
C VAL A 201 -15.86 -0.99 13.52
N VAL A 202 -15.53 -0.30 12.43
CA VAL A 202 -14.50 0.74 12.42
C VAL A 202 -15.09 2.09 12.82
N THR A 203 -14.44 2.74 13.79
CA THR A 203 -14.79 4.07 14.31
C THR A 203 -13.62 5.06 14.26
N LEU A 204 -12.40 4.55 14.08
CA LEU A 204 -11.16 5.31 13.92
C LEU A 204 -10.46 4.88 12.63
N HIS A 205 -10.07 5.86 11.82
CA HIS A 205 -9.47 5.59 10.51
C HIS A 205 -7.95 5.65 10.61
N ALA A 206 -7.29 4.64 10.04
CA ALA A 206 -5.82 4.54 10.00
C ALA A 206 -5.26 5.14 8.71
N GLY A 207 -4.01 5.60 8.80
CA GLY A 207 -3.24 6.13 7.70
C GLY A 207 -1.77 5.75 7.82
N THR A 208 -0.96 6.28 6.91
CA THR A 208 0.47 5.98 6.79
C THR A 208 1.32 7.21 7.09
N ILE A 209 2.34 7.06 7.92
CA ILE A 209 3.45 8.01 8.00
C ILE A 209 4.43 7.64 6.90
N PHE A 210 4.84 8.63 6.10
CA PHE A 210 5.81 8.44 5.04
C PHE A 210 6.76 9.63 5.00
N TYR A 211 7.93 9.48 5.64
CA TYR A 211 8.93 10.52 5.79
C TYR A 211 10.18 10.15 5.01
N GLN A 212 10.50 10.90 3.96
CA GLN A 212 11.59 10.61 3.05
C GLN A 212 12.66 11.72 3.02
N GLN A 213 13.88 11.32 2.67
CA GLN A 213 15.01 12.23 2.41
C GLN A 213 15.25 12.32 0.91
N THR A 214 14.68 13.30 0.23
CA THR A 214 14.87 13.49 -1.22
C THR A 214 16.18 14.22 -1.56
N SER A 215 16.71 15.02 -0.62
CA SER A 215 17.95 15.78 -0.77
C SER A 215 19.22 15.01 -0.35
N ILE A 216 19.13 13.68 -0.17
CA ILE A 216 20.23 12.84 0.29
C ILE A 216 21.39 12.78 -0.71
N GLN A 217 22.62 12.99 -0.23
CA GLN A 217 23.86 12.87 -1.00
C GLN A 217 24.90 12.12 -0.18
N ILE A 218 25.32 10.97 -0.66
CA ILE A 218 26.30 10.12 0.03
C ILE A 218 27.65 10.26 -0.71
N PRO A 219 28.70 10.80 -0.08
CA PRO A 219 29.98 10.94 -0.71
C PRO A 219 30.60 9.56 -1.03
N ALA A 220 31.49 9.50 -2.02
CA ALA A 220 32.31 8.32 -2.26
C ALA A 220 33.34 8.18 -1.14
N THR A 221 33.13 7.19 -0.24
CA THR A 221 34.00 6.94 0.92
C THR A 221 33.88 5.52 1.40
N ASP A 222 34.98 4.93 1.82
CA ASP A 222 34.98 3.61 2.47
C ASP A 222 34.54 3.71 3.94
N ALA A 223 34.55 4.89 4.53
CA ALA A 223 34.06 5.10 5.89
C ALA A 223 32.50 5.16 5.90
N PRO A 224 31.86 4.66 6.96
CA PRO A 224 30.43 4.80 7.12
C PRO A 224 30.01 6.28 7.12
N TYR A 225 28.98 6.59 6.36
CA TYR A 225 28.35 7.92 6.29
C TYR A 225 26.91 7.85 6.80
N VAL A 226 26.55 8.74 7.72
CA VAL A 226 25.21 8.80 8.31
C VAL A 226 24.48 9.99 7.74
N SER A 227 23.32 9.74 7.14
CA SER A 227 22.37 10.78 6.73
C SER A 227 21.18 10.79 7.70
N THR A 228 20.87 11.96 8.27
CA THR A 228 19.81 12.09 9.30
C THR A 228 18.83 13.19 8.90
N ARG A 229 17.55 12.94 9.15
CA ARG A 229 16.46 13.91 9.03
C ARG A 229 15.53 13.86 10.23
N SER A 230 14.73 14.92 10.38
CA SER A 230 13.75 15.02 11.45
C SER A 230 12.52 15.79 10.96
N CYS A 231 11.33 15.26 11.28
CA CYS A 231 10.04 15.91 11.05
C CYS A 231 9.21 15.93 12.30
N ASN A 232 8.49 17.01 12.53
CA ASN A 232 7.54 17.09 13.63
C ASN A 232 6.18 16.56 13.18
N LEU A 233 5.55 15.76 14.03
CA LEU A 233 4.17 15.33 13.81
C LEU A 233 3.25 16.56 13.77
N SER A 234 2.37 16.63 12.77
CA SER A 234 1.39 17.72 12.63
C SER A 234 0.14 17.53 13.48
N GLN A 235 -0.06 16.34 14.04
CA GLN A 235 -1.20 15.97 14.86
C GLN A 235 -0.82 14.92 15.92
N ASP A 236 -1.70 14.69 16.90
CA ASP A 236 -1.59 13.58 17.82
C ASP A 236 -1.81 12.28 17.05
N VAL A 237 -0.99 11.25 17.33
CA VAL A 237 -1.12 9.94 16.69
C VAL A 237 -0.97 8.81 17.71
N ASN A 238 -1.67 7.71 17.46
CA ASN A 238 -1.37 6.41 18.01
C ASN A 238 -0.60 5.64 16.93
N LEU A 239 0.70 5.50 17.10
CA LEU A 239 1.57 4.78 16.18
C LEU A 239 1.38 3.28 16.36
N LEU A 240 0.83 2.62 15.33
CA LEU A 240 0.56 1.17 15.35
C LEU A 240 1.77 0.37 14.90
N SER A 241 2.49 0.85 13.89
CA SER A 241 3.65 0.14 13.38
C SER A 241 4.74 1.10 12.89
N ALA A 242 5.95 0.57 12.76
CA ALA A 242 7.06 1.25 12.11
C ALA A 242 7.85 0.27 11.24
N ASP A 243 8.35 0.80 10.15
CA ASP A 243 9.19 0.13 9.19
C ASP A 243 10.12 1.15 8.51
N SER A 244 10.99 0.68 7.61
CA SER A 244 11.92 1.52 6.86
C SER A 244 12.02 1.08 5.41
N HIS A 245 12.38 2.02 4.54
CA HIS A 245 12.79 1.68 3.19
C HIS A 245 14.21 2.23 2.93
N MET A 246 15.08 1.36 2.48
CA MET A 246 16.47 1.64 2.15
C MET A 246 16.87 0.93 0.86
N HIS A 247 17.99 1.32 0.27
CA HIS A 247 18.61 0.66 -0.88
C HIS A 247 19.91 -0.08 -0.50
N THR A 248 20.45 -0.84 -1.44
CA THR A 248 21.50 -1.87 -1.25
C THR A 248 22.74 -1.45 -0.46
N ARG A 249 23.09 -0.16 -0.38
CA ARG A 249 24.30 0.34 0.30
C ARG A 249 24.04 0.84 1.70
N ALA A 250 22.80 0.82 2.14
CA ALA A 250 22.47 1.10 3.52
C ALA A 250 22.80 -0.10 4.39
N THR A 251 23.41 0.16 5.53
CA THR A 251 23.87 -0.86 6.49
C THR A 251 23.13 -0.78 7.81
N ASN A 252 22.44 0.32 8.08
CA ASN A 252 21.68 0.49 9.31
C ASN A 252 20.63 1.60 9.13
N PHE A 253 19.46 1.41 9.73
CA PHE A 253 18.39 2.39 9.87
C PHE A 253 18.02 2.53 11.34
N ILE A 254 17.82 3.77 11.79
CA ILE A 254 17.34 4.07 13.13
C ILE A 254 16.27 5.16 13.03
N ALA A 255 15.16 4.99 13.73
CA ALA A 255 14.14 6.03 13.95
C ALA A 255 13.87 6.22 15.44
N THR A 256 13.70 7.48 15.85
CA THR A 256 13.41 7.88 17.24
C THR A 256 12.27 8.90 17.29
N ALA A 257 11.54 8.95 18.41
CA ALA A 257 10.60 10.01 18.76
C ALA A 257 11.16 10.80 19.96
N ASN A 258 11.45 12.08 19.79
CA ASN A 258 12.11 12.91 20.83
C ASN A 258 13.34 12.24 21.45
N GLY A 259 14.09 11.45 20.67
CA GLY A 259 15.28 10.72 21.09
C GLY A 259 15.03 9.31 21.63
N GLU A 260 13.78 8.93 21.92
CA GLU A 260 13.44 7.56 22.31
C GLU A 260 13.34 6.64 21.09
N MET A 261 13.90 5.43 21.19
CA MET A 261 13.94 4.48 20.08
C MET A 261 12.54 4.04 19.67
N LEU A 262 12.21 4.22 18.39
CA LEU A 262 11.00 3.67 17.76
C LEU A 262 11.33 2.40 16.98
N TYR A 263 12.30 2.47 16.07
CA TYR A 263 12.58 1.41 15.13
C TYR A 263 14.06 1.35 14.77
N GLN A 264 14.57 0.14 14.55
CA GLN A 264 15.93 -0.09 14.04
C GLN A 264 15.97 -1.36 13.20
N THR A 265 16.73 -1.31 12.09
CA THR A 265 17.05 -2.49 11.28
C THR A 265 18.38 -2.34 10.57
N THR A 266 19.01 -3.46 10.25
CA THR A 266 20.18 -3.54 9.35
C THR A 266 19.81 -4.17 8.00
N GLN A 267 18.54 -4.54 7.82
CA GLN A 267 18.05 -5.20 6.61
C GLN A 267 17.48 -4.14 5.67
N TRP A 268 18.07 -3.98 4.50
CA TRP A 268 17.59 -3.07 3.47
C TRP A 268 16.57 -3.73 2.54
N SER A 269 16.70 -5.05 2.30
CA SER A 269 15.87 -5.77 1.31
C SER A 269 14.59 -6.37 1.89
N ASP A 270 14.59 -6.68 3.17
CA ASP A 270 13.50 -7.34 3.89
C ASP A 270 13.47 -6.85 5.35
N PRO A 271 13.19 -5.55 5.57
CA PRO A 271 13.10 -5.00 6.90
C PRO A 271 11.90 -5.59 7.64
N THR A 272 12.09 -5.94 8.92
CA THR A 272 11.02 -6.49 9.74
C THR A 272 10.09 -5.37 10.20
N LEU A 273 8.77 -5.49 9.94
CA LEU A 273 7.78 -4.60 10.51
C LEU A 273 7.75 -4.73 12.04
N SER A 274 7.83 -3.60 12.73
CA SER A 274 7.53 -3.53 14.17
C SER A 274 6.09 -3.13 14.39
N VAL A 275 5.31 -3.97 15.07
CA VAL A 275 3.93 -3.67 15.47
C VAL A 275 3.90 -3.43 16.98
N TYR A 276 3.27 -2.33 17.40
CA TYR A 276 3.22 -1.91 18.80
C TYR A 276 1.88 -2.28 19.45
N THR A 277 1.93 -3.09 20.49
CA THR A 277 0.76 -3.49 21.29
C THR A 277 1.04 -3.24 22.75
N PRO A 278 0.44 -2.20 23.38
CA PRO A 278 -0.45 -1.21 22.78
C PRO A 278 0.27 -0.24 21.84
N PRO A 279 -0.44 0.46 20.94
CA PRO A 279 0.12 1.51 20.08
C PRO A 279 0.80 2.62 20.87
N ILE A 280 1.89 3.19 20.33
CA ILE A 280 2.64 4.26 20.99
C ILE A 280 1.91 5.59 20.76
N GLN A 281 1.57 6.27 21.86
CA GLN A 281 0.94 7.59 21.81
C GLN A 281 2.00 8.68 21.63
N LEU A 282 1.90 9.46 20.56
CA LEU A 282 2.79 10.55 20.24
C LEU A 282 1.97 11.84 20.02
N ALA A 283 2.32 12.89 20.75
CA ALA A 283 1.65 14.18 20.64
C ALA A 283 2.08 14.93 19.37
N SER A 284 1.22 15.82 18.90
CA SER A 284 1.57 16.85 17.90
C SER A 284 2.84 17.59 18.32
N GLY A 285 3.71 17.87 17.36
CA GLY A 285 5.01 18.49 17.61
C GLY A 285 6.12 17.51 18.03
N THR A 286 5.81 16.22 18.28
CA THR A 286 6.86 15.21 18.52
C THR A 286 7.77 15.12 17.30
N ALA A 287 9.08 15.26 17.54
CA ALA A 287 10.09 15.12 16.49
C ALA A 287 10.36 13.64 16.22
N ILE A 288 9.98 13.17 15.04
CA ILE A 288 10.42 11.88 14.50
C ILE A 288 11.74 12.13 13.78
N THR A 289 12.82 11.53 14.29
CA THR A 289 14.15 11.63 13.67
C THR A 289 14.54 10.26 13.15
N TRP A 290 14.96 10.21 11.89
CA TRP A 290 15.44 8.96 11.28
C TRP A 290 16.78 9.16 10.59
N SER A 291 17.57 8.10 10.52
CA SER A 291 18.88 8.11 9.91
C SER A 291 19.18 6.78 9.23
N CYS A 292 19.88 6.88 8.10
CA CYS A 292 20.47 5.71 7.43
C CYS A 292 21.99 5.83 7.43
N THR A 293 22.67 4.71 7.68
CA THR A 293 24.11 4.58 7.56
C THR A 293 24.44 3.89 6.24
N TYR A 294 25.38 4.46 5.47
CA TYR A 294 25.81 3.94 4.17
C TYR A 294 27.30 3.68 4.13
N VAL A 295 27.70 2.72 3.29
CA VAL A 295 29.08 2.53 2.85
C VAL A 295 29.09 2.62 1.32
N ASN A 296 29.73 3.68 0.79
CA ASN A 296 29.72 3.96 -0.65
C ASN A 296 31.11 3.76 -1.27
N GLN A 297 31.36 2.56 -1.76
CA GLN A 297 32.61 2.16 -2.45
C GLN A 297 32.53 2.25 -3.97
N THR A 298 31.56 2.98 -4.53
CA THR A 298 31.38 3.08 -5.99
C THR A 298 32.39 4.01 -6.68
N GLY A 299 33.12 4.80 -5.91
CA GLY A 299 34.03 5.82 -6.44
C GLY A 299 33.35 7.10 -6.91
N SER A 300 32.00 7.18 -6.80
CA SER A 300 31.21 8.36 -7.14
C SER A 300 30.16 8.66 -6.07
N PRO A 301 29.75 9.92 -5.84
CA PRO A 301 28.67 10.22 -4.94
C PRO A 301 27.35 9.54 -5.36
N LEU A 302 26.54 9.14 -4.39
CA LEU A 302 25.20 8.59 -4.62
C LEU A 302 24.14 9.58 -4.18
N THR A 303 23.04 9.64 -4.93
CA THR A 303 21.91 10.54 -4.68
C THR A 303 20.61 9.75 -4.58
N PHE A 304 19.57 10.42 -4.09
CA PHE A 304 18.20 9.91 -4.12
C PHE A 304 17.79 9.48 -5.54
N GLY A 305 17.06 8.40 -5.66
CA GLY A 305 16.53 7.91 -6.93
C GLY A 305 15.95 6.50 -6.81
N GLU A 306 15.31 6.07 -7.88
CA GLU A 306 14.49 4.84 -7.92
C GLU A 306 15.30 3.55 -7.79
N SER A 307 16.45 3.47 -8.49
CA SER A 307 17.20 2.21 -8.56
C SER A 307 17.78 1.81 -7.21
N ALA A 308 17.35 0.69 -6.69
CA ALA A 308 17.93 0.10 -5.48
C ALA A 308 19.41 -0.30 -5.67
N ALA A 309 19.84 -0.53 -6.90
CA ALA A 309 21.23 -0.90 -7.24
C ALA A 309 22.17 0.30 -7.31
N THR A 310 21.71 1.46 -7.80
CA THR A 310 22.57 2.61 -8.13
C THR A 310 22.26 3.90 -7.39
N ASN A 311 21.08 4.02 -6.81
CA ASN A 311 20.64 5.18 -6.02
C ASN A 311 20.51 4.81 -4.53
N VAL A 312 20.17 5.81 -3.72
CA VAL A 312 19.92 5.64 -2.28
C VAL A 312 18.54 6.17 -1.90
N MET A 313 17.90 5.50 -0.96
CA MET A 313 16.71 5.98 -0.26
C MET A 313 16.89 5.79 1.24
N CYS A 314 16.29 6.69 2.02
CA CYS A 314 16.20 6.62 3.46
C CYS A 314 14.82 7.12 3.88
N ILE A 315 13.89 6.19 4.06
CA ILE A 315 12.49 6.49 4.31
C ILE A 315 12.07 5.85 5.62
N TYR A 316 11.43 6.63 6.50
CA TYR A 316 10.70 6.14 7.65
C TYR A 316 9.22 6.00 7.27
N GLN A 317 8.67 4.85 7.51
CA GLN A 317 7.25 4.56 7.28
C GLN A 317 6.63 3.90 8.50
N GLY A 318 5.33 4.08 8.66
CA GLY A 318 4.58 3.50 9.75
C GLY A 318 3.08 3.67 9.57
N THR A 319 2.31 2.90 10.33
CA THR A 319 0.85 3.02 10.36
C THR A 319 0.44 3.75 11.62
N PHE A 320 -0.51 4.67 11.52
CA PHE A 320 -1.02 5.45 12.64
C PHE A 320 -2.53 5.63 12.57
N TYR A 321 -3.13 6.09 13.67
CA TYR A 321 -4.51 6.55 13.74
C TYR A 321 -4.69 7.61 14.85
N PRO A 322 -5.74 8.48 14.82
CA PRO A 322 -6.69 8.63 13.74
C PRO A 322 -6.11 9.46 12.59
N VAL A 323 -6.56 9.19 11.37
CA VAL A 323 -6.32 10.06 10.22
C VAL A 323 -7.42 11.11 10.12
N ALA A 324 -7.06 12.34 9.71
CA ALA A 324 -8.01 13.45 9.57
C ALA A 324 -8.76 13.43 8.23
N ASP A 325 -8.10 12.98 7.16
CA ASP A 325 -8.65 12.91 5.80
C ASP A 325 -8.45 11.51 5.20
N ILE A 326 -9.51 10.76 5.07
CA ILE A 326 -9.49 9.40 4.51
C ILE A 326 -9.17 9.37 3.01
N THR A 327 -9.28 10.50 2.29
CA THR A 327 -8.94 10.59 0.86
C THR A 327 -7.45 10.84 0.64
N ASN A 328 -6.76 11.33 1.67
CA ASN A 328 -5.30 11.49 1.71
C ASN A 328 -4.76 11.03 3.08
N PRO A 329 -4.72 9.70 3.33
CA PRO A 329 -4.40 9.15 4.65
C PRO A 329 -2.89 9.14 4.95
N ILE A 330 -2.15 10.13 4.44
CA ILE A 330 -0.69 10.19 4.58
C ILE A 330 -0.25 11.36 5.43
N LEU A 331 0.61 11.10 6.41
CA LEU A 331 1.48 12.11 7.01
C LEU A 331 2.81 12.06 6.28
N ALA A 332 3.00 13.02 5.36
CA ALA A 332 4.23 13.16 4.59
C ALA A 332 5.16 14.21 5.22
N CYS A 333 6.45 14.00 5.01
CA CYS A 333 7.49 15.00 5.23
C CYS A 333 8.50 14.86 4.10
N GLU A 334 8.58 15.87 3.29
CA GLU A 334 9.48 15.97 2.16
C GLU A 334 10.38 17.20 2.33
N GLU A 335 11.69 17.05 2.08
CA GLU A 335 12.66 18.14 1.99
C GLU A 335 13.52 18.02 0.73
#